data_9319980f71a74f6de30ed6adaaddd00c
#
_entry.id   9319980f71a74f6de30ed6adaaddd00c
#
_cell.length_a   1.000
_cell.length_b   1.000
_cell.length_c   1.000
_cell.angle_alpha   90.00
_cell.angle_beta   90.00
_cell.angle_gamma   90.00
#
_symmetry.space_group_name_H-M   'P 1'
#
loop_
_entity.id
_entity.type
_entity.pdbx_description
1 polymer ?
#
loop_
_entity_poly.entity_id
_entity_poly.type
_entity_poly.pdbx_seq_one_letter_code
_entity_poly.pdbx_strand_id
1 'polypeptide(L)'
;MPMGDNTLIVESVKKSYNNKRVLQDIYLKANIGDIVGLLGRNGSGKSTLLKIIFGTLEAESKFIKIGGKVYENAYKNKDTINLLPQDDFLPKHLKVSNVIDLYFGRDKVKIIANDKTVEKIINTKIKNLSGGELRYLEIKLLANLKAQYLLLDEPFNGVSPIMIEDLKKIILESSSTKGIILSDHDYRNVLAVANKIYVLKDGHIKKIEDKRELVRYGYIPDETR
;
A
#
# COMPACT_ATOMS: atom_id res chain seq x y z
N MET A 1 2.63 10.60 -28.17
CA MET A 1 3.66 10.96 -27.17
C MET A 1 4.26 9.67 -26.67
N PRO A 2 5.59 9.52 -26.57
CA PRO A 2 6.15 8.31 -25.98
C PRO A 2 5.58 8.20 -24.56
N MET A 3 5.02 7.03 -24.22
CA MET A 3 4.61 6.75 -22.86
C MET A 3 5.87 6.89 -21.99
N GLY A 4 5.92 7.96 -21.19
CA GLY A 4 7.02 8.19 -20.28
C GLY A 4 7.19 6.97 -19.40
N ASP A 5 8.42 6.65 -19.01
CA ASP A 5 8.78 5.53 -18.14
C ASP A 5 8.08 5.71 -16.77
N ASN A 6 6.82 5.31 -16.69
CA ASN A 6 5.99 5.39 -15.47
C ASN A 6 6.34 4.23 -14.51
N THR A 7 7.63 4.02 -14.28
CA THR A 7 8.12 2.95 -13.42
C THR A 7 8.57 3.52 -12.08
N LEU A 8 8.18 2.87 -11.00
CA LEU A 8 8.80 3.01 -9.68
C LEU A 8 9.94 2.01 -9.57
N ILE A 9 11.14 2.54 -9.36
CA ILE A 9 12.35 1.77 -9.12
C ILE A 9 12.86 2.13 -7.73
N VAL A 10 13.09 1.10 -6.92
CA VAL A 10 13.65 1.17 -5.57
C VAL A 10 14.94 0.38 -5.58
N GLU A 11 16.06 1.03 -5.33
CA GLU A 11 17.39 0.41 -5.40
C GLU A 11 18.24 0.78 -4.20
N SER A 12 19.16 -0.10 -3.85
CA SER A 12 20.24 0.12 -2.86
C SER A 12 19.72 0.59 -1.50
N VAL A 13 18.50 0.17 -1.10
CA VAL A 13 17.96 0.57 0.19
C VAL A 13 18.62 -0.23 1.29
N LYS A 14 19.28 0.51 2.23
CA LYS A 14 19.91 -0.06 3.44
C LYS A 14 19.38 0.66 4.67
N LYS A 15 18.99 -0.12 5.69
CA LYS A 15 18.51 0.41 6.97
C LYS A 15 18.87 -0.51 8.12
N SER A 16 19.43 0.08 9.18
CA SER A 16 19.69 -0.60 10.45
C SER A 16 19.00 0.13 11.59
N TYR A 17 18.70 -0.60 12.65
CA TYR A 17 18.29 -0.09 13.96
C TYR A 17 19.14 -0.77 15.03
N ASN A 18 19.80 0.00 15.89
CA ASN A 18 20.61 -0.51 16.98
C ASN A 18 21.55 -1.65 16.56
N ASN A 19 22.35 -1.44 15.49
CA ASN A 19 23.26 -2.39 14.87
C ASN A 19 22.59 -3.64 14.24
N LYS A 20 21.27 -3.76 14.26
CA LYS A 20 20.54 -4.82 13.56
C LYS A 20 20.16 -4.33 12.15
N ARG A 21 20.71 -4.97 11.12
CA ARG A 21 20.32 -4.71 9.73
C ARG A 21 18.90 -5.21 9.49
N VAL A 22 18.01 -4.29 9.05
CA VAL A 22 16.62 -4.59 8.75
C VAL A 22 16.39 -4.64 7.25
N LEU A 23 17.10 -3.81 6.46
CA LEU A 23 17.08 -3.84 5.01
C LEU A 23 18.53 -3.82 4.49
N GLN A 24 18.82 -4.69 3.51
CA GLN A 24 20.15 -4.91 2.98
C GLN A 24 20.06 -4.95 1.45
N ASP A 25 20.43 -3.83 0.80
CA ASP A 25 20.52 -3.72 -0.65
C ASP A 25 19.25 -4.15 -1.39
N ILE A 26 18.13 -3.55 -1.00
CA ILE A 26 16.80 -3.86 -1.55
C ILE A 26 16.71 -3.37 -2.99
N TYR A 27 16.19 -4.25 -3.87
CA TYR A 27 15.77 -3.92 -5.23
C TYR A 27 14.32 -4.33 -5.46
N LEU A 28 13.46 -3.37 -5.84
CA LEU A 28 12.06 -3.61 -6.16
C LEU A 28 11.64 -2.71 -7.34
N LYS A 29 10.86 -3.27 -8.25
CA LYS A 29 10.32 -2.55 -9.41
C LYS A 29 8.82 -2.74 -9.52
N ALA A 30 8.07 -1.63 -9.70
CA ALA A 30 6.65 -1.65 -9.97
C ALA A 30 6.29 -0.70 -11.13
N ASN A 31 5.39 -1.12 -12.00
CA ASN A 31 4.83 -0.28 -13.06
C ASN A 31 3.38 0.10 -12.71
N ILE A 32 2.81 1.05 -13.45
CA ILE A 32 1.36 1.24 -13.46
C ILE A 32 0.72 -0.07 -13.96
N GLY A 33 -0.34 -0.53 -13.29
CA GLY A 33 -0.96 -1.84 -13.55
C GLY A 33 -0.44 -2.97 -12.67
N ASP A 34 0.72 -2.79 -12.02
CA ASP A 34 1.24 -3.79 -11.09
C ASP A 34 0.56 -3.65 -9.72
N ILE A 35 0.23 -4.80 -9.14
CA ILE A 35 -0.07 -4.95 -7.71
C ILE A 35 1.04 -5.83 -7.13
N VAL A 36 2.00 -5.18 -6.48
CA VAL A 36 3.15 -5.84 -5.85
C VAL A 36 2.79 -6.23 -4.43
N GLY A 37 2.70 -7.53 -4.16
CA GLY A 37 2.56 -8.08 -2.82
C GLY A 37 3.92 -8.23 -2.14
N LEU A 38 4.11 -7.55 -1.01
CA LEU A 38 5.30 -7.64 -0.18
C LEU A 38 5.03 -8.56 1.01
N LEU A 39 5.47 -9.80 0.94
CA LEU A 39 5.36 -10.80 1.99
C LEU A 39 6.58 -10.75 2.92
N GLY A 40 6.38 -11.11 4.18
CA GLY A 40 7.44 -11.18 5.18
C GLY A 40 6.84 -11.35 6.58
N ARG A 41 7.57 -11.99 7.48
CA ARG A 41 7.15 -12.14 8.89
C ARG A 41 7.02 -10.76 9.57
N ASN A 42 6.31 -10.72 10.69
CA ASN A 42 6.24 -9.50 11.51
C ASN A 42 7.66 -9.10 11.93
N GLY A 43 7.96 -7.80 11.83
CA GLY A 43 9.31 -7.27 12.10
C GLY A 43 10.36 -7.51 10.99
N SER A 44 9.97 -8.05 9.81
CA SER A 44 10.92 -8.25 8.70
C SER A 44 11.35 -6.95 8.01
N GLY A 45 10.66 -5.82 8.25
CA GLY A 45 11.00 -4.52 7.67
C GLY A 45 10.07 -4.03 6.55
N LYS A 46 8.90 -4.66 6.33
CA LYS A 46 7.93 -4.25 5.28
C LYS A 46 7.50 -2.79 5.45
N SER A 47 6.97 -2.43 6.63
CA SER A 47 6.54 -1.05 6.94
C SER A 47 7.71 -0.07 6.88
N THR A 48 8.91 -0.50 7.28
CA THR A 48 10.15 0.28 7.15
C THR A 48 10.43 0.59 5.68
N LEU A 49 10.34 -0.42 4.80
CA LEU A 49 10.58 -0.25 3.37
C LEU A 49 9.53 0.69 2.75
N LEU A 50 8.23 0.50 3.05
CA LEU A 50 7.17 1.38 2.55
C LEU A 50 7.36 2.84 2.98
N LYS A 51 7.72 3.09 4.25
CA LYS A 51 8.01 4.44 4.76
C LYS A 51 9.24 5.07 4.11
N ILE A 52 10.27 4.28 3.79
CA ILE A 52 11.47 4.76 3.06
C ILE A 52 11.11 5.11 1.61
N ILE A 53 10.33 4.28 0.91
CA ILE A 53 9.85 4.55 -0.45
C ILE A 53 9.00 5.82 -0.47
N PHE A 54 8.10 5.98 0.49
CA PHE A 54 7.28 7.18 0.64
C PHE A 54 8.12 8.42 0.98
N GLY A 55 9.22 8.24 1.71
CA GLY A 55 10.17 9.30 2.07
C GLY A 55 9.97 9.89 3.48
N THR A 56 9.13 9.29 4.33
CA THR A 56 8.94 9.71 5.73
C THR A 56 9.94 9.07 6.69
N LEU A 57 10.71 8.10 6.23
CA LEU A 57 11.76 7.44 6.99
C LEU A 57 13.09 7.51 6.23
N GLU A 58 14.13 7.96 6.90
CA GLU A 58 15.49 8.00 6.36
C GLU A 58 16.12 6.61 6.31
N ALA A 59 16.94 6.39 5.30
CA ALA A 59 17.76 5.21 5.10
C ALA A 59 19.24 5.57 5.07
N GLU A 60 20.13 4.62 5.35
CA GLU A 60 21.57 4.78 5.22
C GLU A 60 21.98 4.96 3.75
N SER A 61 21.27 4.27 2.88
CA SER A 61 21.36 4.39 1.43
C SER A 61 20.00 4.11 0.82
N LYS A 62 19.62 4.85 -0.22
CA LYS A 62 18.43 4.61 -1.02
C LYS A 62 18.54 5.27 -2.38
N PHE A 63 17.92 4.65 -3.38
CA PHE A 63 17.66 5.26 -4.67
C PHE A 63 16.21 4.99 -5.04
N ILE A 64 15.38 6.05 -5.06
CA ILE A 64 13.95 5.98 -5.39
C ILE A 64 13.72 6.80 -6.65
N LYS A 65 13.34 6.14 -7.75
CA LYS A 65 13.06 6.76 -9.04
C LYS A 65 11.62 6.48 -9.44
N ILE A 66 10.87 7.51 -9.80
CA ILE A 66 9.48 7.41 -10.25
C ILE A 66 9.32 8.25 -11.52
N GLY A 67 8.85 7.65 -12.59
CA GLY A 67 8.62 8.36 -13.84
C GLY A 67 9.87 9.06 -14.39
N GLY A 68 11.04 8.43 -14.25
CA GLY A 68 12.32 8.99 -14.69
C GLY A 68 12.96 9.98 -13.72
N LYS A 69 12.28 10.44 -12.66
CA LYS A 69 12.79 11.39 -11.66
C LYS A 69 13.21 10.70 -10.38
N VAL A 70 14.32 11.15 -9.79
CA VAL A 70 14.80 10.66 -8.48
C VAL A 70 14.19 11.49 -7.36
N TYR A 71 13.77 10.81 -6.28
CA TYR A 71 13.10 11.42 -5.14
C TYR A 71 13.81 11.06 -3.82
N GLU A 72 14.19 12.07 -3.07
CA GLU A 72 14.60 11.92 -1.66
C GLU A 72 13.37 11.74 -0.75
N ASN A 73 12.33 12.53 -0.99
CA ASN A 73 11.10 12.56 -0.22
C ASN A 73 9.90 12.60 -1.18
N ALA A 74 9.48 11.43 -1.67
CA ALA A 74 8.44 11.33 -2.70
C ALA A 74 7.07 11.89 -2.25
N TYR A 75 6.76 11.84 -0.94
CA TYR A 75 5.52 12.37 -0.36
C TYR A 75 5.34 13.88 -0.57
N LYS A 76 6.42 14.65 -0.80
CA LYS A 76 6.32 16.10 -1.06
C LYS A 76 5.64 16.41 -2.39
N ASN A 77 5.53 15.43 -3.28
CA ASN A 77 4.82 15.56 -4.55
C ASN A 77 3.51 14.75 -4.50
N LYS A 78 2.40 15.44 -4.33
CA LYS A 78 1.06 14.87 -4.11
C LYS A 78 0.57 13.93 -5.23
N ASP A 79 1.02 14.15 -6.48
CA ASP A 79 0.59 13.37 -7.64
C ASP A 79 1.49 12.15 -7.90
N THR A 80 2.50 11.93 -7.06
CA THR A 80 3.48 10.87 -7.27
C THR A 80 3.13 9.59 -6.52
N ILE A 81 2.97 9.67 -5.20
CA ILE A 81 2.81 8.51 -4.35
C ILE A 81 1.98 8.83 -3.11
N ASN A 82 1.14 7.90 -2.69
CA ASN A 82 0.41 7.95 -1.43
C ASN A 82 0.73 6.72 -0.58
N LEU A 83 0.61 6.87 0.73
CA LEU A 83 0.80 5.80 1.70
C LEU A 83 -0.43 5.68 2.61
N LEU A 84 -1.00 4.48 2.69
CA LEU A 84 -1.85 4.05 3.81
C LEU A 84 -0.91 3.54 4.90
N PRO A 85 -0.78 4.24 6.03
CA PRO A 85 0.00 3.74 7.15
C PRO A 85 -0.75 2.64 7.91
N GLN A 86 -0.04 1.93 8.80
CA GLN A 86 -0.65 0.94 9.67
C GLN A 86 -1.63 1.60 10.67
N ASP A 87 -1.27 2.79 11.18
CA ASP A 87 -2.10 3.57 12.10
C ASP A 87 -3.09 4.45 11.35
N ASP A 88 -4.27 4.69 11.97
CA ASP A 88 -5.29 5.61 11.45
C ASP A 88 -4.74 7.03 11.30
N PHE A 89 -5.03 7.69 10.19
CA PHE A 89 -4.53 9.04 9.92
C PHE A 89 -5.62 10.10 9.73
N LEU A 90 -6.90 9.70 9.69
CA LEU A 90 -8.00 10.65 9.48
C LEU A 90 -8.34 11.43 10.76
N PRO A 91 -8.70 12.73 10.66
CA PRO A 91 -9.06 13.58 11.81
C PRO A 91 -10.29 13.06 12.55
N LYS A 92 -10.11 12.52 13.75
CA LYS A 92 -11.14 11.79 14.53
C LYS A 92 -12.38 12.63 14.89
N HIS A 93 -12.27 13.97 14.95
CA HIS A 93 -13.35 14.87 15.31
C HIS A 93 -14.27 15.26 14.14
N LEU A 94 -13.81 15.07 12.89
CA LEU A 94 -14.56 15.42 11.69
C LEU A 94 -15.61 14.35 11.34
N LYS A 95 -16.66 14.74 10.59
CA LYS A 95 -17.55 13.82 9.89
C LYS A 95 -16.91 13.31 8.62
N VAL A 96 -17.34 12.14 8.15
CA VAL A 96 -16.88 11.56 6.88
C VAL A 96 -17.09 12.54 5.72
N SER A 97 -18.25 13.19 5.61
CA SER A 97 -18.52 14.20 4.59
C SER A 97 -17.49 15.34 4.60
N ASN A 98 -17.08 15.82 5.77
CA ASN A 98 -16.10 16.91 5.89
C ASN A 98 -14.69 16.44 5.52
N VAL A 99 -14.35 15.18 5.82
CA VAL A 99 -13.08 14.60 5.39
C VAL A 99 -13.03 14.49 3.87
N ILE A 100 -14.08 14.00 3.23
CA ILE A 100 -14.16 13.91 1.76
C ILE A 100 -14.05 15.30 1.14
N ASP A 101 -14.75 16.31 1.69
CA ASP A 101 -14.66 17.70 1.23
C ASP A 101 -13.23 18.25 1.33
N LEU A 102 -12.52 17.94 2.41
CA LEU A 102 -11.12 18.34 2.62
C LEU A 102 -10.17 17.76 1.56
N TYR A 103 -10.38 16.52 1.15
CA TYR A 103 -9.51 15.84 0.18
C TYR A 103 -9.83 16.19 -1.27
N PHE A 104 -11.11 16.41 -1.61
CA PHE A 104 -11.55 16.46 -3.00
C PHE A 104 -12.35 17.72 -3.37
N GLY A 105 -12.78 18.52 -2.37
CA GLY A 105 -13.72 19.61 -2.56
C GLY A 105 -15.18 19.13 -2.64
N ARG A 106 -16.11 20.06 -2.39
CA ARG A 106 -17.56 19.79 -2.24
C ARG A 106 -18.21 19.06 -3.41
N ASP A 107 -17.77 19.35 -4.62
CA ASP A 107 -18.34 18.77 -5.84
C ASP A 107 -18.12 17.25 -5.93
N LYS A 108 -17.03 16.76 -5.37
CA LYS A 108 -16.69 15.33 -5.39
C LYS A 108 -17.27 14.52 -4.22
N VAL A 109 -17.79 15.18 -3.19
CA VAL A 109 -18.44 14.49 -2.06
C VAL A 109 -19.54 13.56 -2.57
N LYS A 110 -20.40 14.03 -3.50
CA LYS A 110 -21.47 13.23 -4.10
C LYS A 110 -20.96 12.01 -4.86
N ILE A 111 -19.84 12.13 -5.56
CA ILE A 111 -19.26 11.04 -6.36
C ILE A 111 -18.77 9.91 -5.44
N ILE A 112 -18.05 10.26 -4.38
CA ILE A 112 -17.51 9.30 -3.42
C ILE A 112 -18.64 8.73 -2.53
N ALA A 113 -19.64 9.55 -2.21
CA ALA A 113 -20.82 9.16 -1.45
C ALA A 113 -21.75 8.21 -2.20
N ASN A 114 -21.66 8.07 -3.54
CA ASN A 114 -22.37 7.03 -4.30
C ASN A 114 -21.90 5.59 -3.99
N ASP A 115 -20.80 5.45 -3.28
CA ASP A 115 -20.35 4.17 -2.74
C ASP A 115 -21.28 3.76 -1.58
N LYS A 116 -21.89 2.58 -1.67
CA LYS A 116 -22.88 2.09 -0.68
C LYS A 116 -22.35 2.02 0.75
N THR A 117 -21.06 1.76 0.92
CA THR A 117 -20.41 1.71 2.24
C THR A 117 -20.20 3.12 2.78
N VAL A 118 -19.72 4.03 1.94
CA VAL A 118 -19.52 5.45 2.31
C VAL A 118 -20.84 6.14 2.59
N GLU A 119 -21.88 5.88 1.80
CA GLU A 119 -23.23 6.45 1.98
C GLU A 119 -23.77 6.20 3.40
N LYS A 120 -23.62 4.98 3.93
CA LYS A 120 -24.06 4.61 5.27
C LYS A 120 -23.37 5.39 6.38
N ILE A 121 -22.14 5.79 6.18
CA ILE A 121 -21.30 6.43 7.20
C ILE A 121 -21.10 7.93 6.96
N ILE A 122 -21.63 8.51 5.88
CA ILE A 122 -21.33 9.87 5.41
C ILE A 122 -21.53 10.95 6.48
N ASN A 123 -22.52 10.79 7.35
CA ASN A 123 -22.84 11.73 8.44
C ASN A 123 -22.20 11.35 9.79
N THR A 124 -21.47 10.24 9.84
CA THR A 124 -20.83 9.73 11.05
C THR A 124 -19.48 10.45 11.29
N LYS A 125 -19.12 10.69 12.55
CA LYS A 125 -17.79 11.18 12.91
C LYS A 125 -16.78 10.05 12.79
N ILE A 126 -15.56 10.37 12.32
CA ILE A 126 -14.47 9.39 12.16
C ILE A 126 -14.23 8.56 13.42
N LYS A 127 -14.25 9.17 14.60
CA LYS A 127 -14.07 8.47 15.89
C LYS A 127 -15.13 7.41 16.21
N ASN A 128 -16.27 7.45 15.53
CA ASN A 128 -17.41 6.56 15.77
C ASN A 128 -17.52 5.45 14.71
N LEU A 129 -16.60 5.44 13.73
CA LEU A 129 -16.50 4.35 12.75
C LEU A 129 -15.92 3.09 13.42
N SER A 130 -16.37 1.93 12.98
CA SER A 130 -15.65 0.69 13.26
C SER A 130 -14.28 0.70 12.56
N GLY A 131 -13.34 -0.11 13.05
CA GLY A 131 -12.00 -0.20 12.42
C GLY A 131 -12.07 -0.53 10.93
N GLY A 132 -12.97 -1.45 10.54
CA GLY A 132 -13.17 -1.82 9.14
C GLY A 132 -13.76 -0.69 8.29
N GLU A 133 -14.75 0.05 8.79
CA GLU A 133 -15.32 1.21 8.09
C GLU A 133 -14.29 2.33 7.91
N LEU A 134 -13.48 2.56 8.94
CA LEU A 134 -12.41 3.55 8.89
C LEU A 134 -11.36 3.14 7.85
N ARG A 135 -10.88 1.90 7.89
CA ARG A 135 -9.92 1.37 6.91
C ARG A 135 -10.46 1.41 5.48
N TYR A 136 -11.74 1.05 5.30
CA TYR A 136 -12.41 1.18 4.01
C TYR A 136 -12.40 2.62 3.49
N LEU A 137 -12.78 3.57 4.33
CA LEU A 137 -12.79 4.99 3.98
C LEU A 137 -11.39 5.48 3.62
N GLU A 138 -10.37 5.15 4.42
CA GLU A 138 -8.98 5.53 4.18
C GLU A 138 -8.47 5.04 2.83
N ILE A 139 -8.69 3.76 2.51
CA ILE A 139 -8.28 3.18 1.23
C ILE A 139 -9.08 3.84 0.08
N LYS A 140 -10.39 4.02 0.24
CA LYS A 140 -11.24 4.66 -0.77
C LYS A 140 -10.78 6.08 -1.08
N LEU A 141 -10.41 6.87 -0.07
CA LEU A 141 -9.87 8.22 -0.25
C LEU A 141 -8.56 8.17 -1.03
N LEU A 142 -7.58 7.38 -0.58
CA LEU A 142 -6.26 7.30 -1.21
C LEU A 142 -6.33 6.76 -2.64
N ALA A 143 -7.20 5.79 -2.92
CA ALA A 143 -7.43 5.23 -4.24
C ALA A 143 -7.95 6.28 -5.25
N ASN A 144 -8.75 7.25 -4.77
CA ASN A 144 -9.32 8.31 -5.61
C ASN A 144 -8.43 9.56 -5.76
N LEU A 145 -7.30 9.65 -5.04
CA LEU A 145 -6.30 10.69 -5.26
C LEU A 145 -5.55 10.48 -6.58
N LYS A 146 -4.96 11.55 -7.12
CA LYS A 146 -4.29 11.51 -8.43
C LYS A 146 -2.93 10.79 -8.44
N ALA A 147 -2.38 10.43 -7.27
CA ALA A 147 -1.07 9.81 -7.19
C ALA A 147 -0.94 8.58 -8.10
N GLN A 148 0.22 8.45 -8.75
CA GLN A 148 0.56 7.35 -9.65
C GLN A 148 0.77 6.02 -8.90
N TYR A 149 1.27 6.10 -7.66
CA TYR A 149 1.54 4.93 -6.83
C TYR A 149 0.78 4.99 -5.52
N LEU A 150 0.35 3.81 -5.05
CA LEU A 150 -0.33 3.63 -3.77
C LEU A 150 0.40 2.55 -2.96
N LEU A 151 0.92 2.96 -1.81
CA LEU A 151 1.50 2.04 -0.84
C LEU A 151 0.47 1.73 0.23
N LEU A 152 0.27 0.44 0.54
CA LEU A 152 -0.72 -0.02 1.50
C LEU A 152 -0.03 -0.89 2.57
N ASP A 153 0.07 -0.37 3.78
CA ASP A 153 0.67 -1.09 4.92
C ASP A 153 -0.43 -1.78 5.73
N GLU A 154 -0.50 -3.11 5.62
CA GLU A 154 -1.50 -3.98 6.25
C GLU A 154 -2.96 -3.54 6.02
N PRO A 155 -3.40 -3.41 4.75
CA PRO A 155 -4.72 -2.87 4.42
C PRO A 155 -5.88 -3.73 4.93
N PHE A 156 -5.68 -5.02 5.17
CA PHE A 156 -6.72 -5.97 5.58
C PHE A 156 -6.75 -6.23 7.09
N ASN A 157 -5.82 -5.65 7.85
CA ASN A 157 -5.71 -5.89 9.29
C ASN A 157 -6.91 -5.31 10.04
N GLY A 158 -7.53 -6.14 10.90
CA GLY A 158 -8.69 -5.72 11.71
C GLY A 158 -10.00 -5.51 10.94
N VAL A 159 -10.06 -5.95 9.67
CA VAL A 159 -11.23 -5.79 8.79
C VAL A 159 -12.02 -7.11 8.72
N SER A 160 -13.35 -7.03 8.70
CA SER A 160 -14.22 -8.20 8.57
C SER A 160 -14.06 -8.87 7.19
N PRO A 161 -14.27 -10.20 7.08
CA PRO A 161 -14.14 -10.92 5.82
C PRO A 161 -14.95 -10.34 4.65
N ILE A 162 -16.18 -9.90 4.92
CA ILE A 162 -17.07 -9.29 3.90
C ILE A 162 -16.43 -7.99 3.37
N MET A 163 -15.91 -7.16 4.26
CA MET A 163 -15.32 -5.88 3.90
C MET A 163 -13.94 -6.04 3.24
N ILE A 164 -13.21 -7.12 3.54
CA ILE A 164 -11.96 -7.48 2.83
C ILE A 164 -12.23 -7.67 1.34
N GLU A 165 -13.33 -8.33 0.95
CA GLU A 165 -13.67 -8.51 -0.46
C GLU A 165 -13.97 -7.18 -1.17
N ASP A 166 -14.60 -6.23 -0.48
CA ASP A 166 -14.82 -4.90 -1.04
C ASP A 166 -13.52 -4.09 -1.15
N LEU A 167 -12.60 -4.22 -0.19
CA LEU A 167 -11.26 -3.63 -0.28
C LEU A 167 -10.45 -4.20 -1.43
N LYS A 168 -10.50 -5.53 -1.66
CA LYS A 168 -9.85 -6.17 -2.80
C LYS A 168 -10.35 -5.60 -4.13
N LYS A 169 -11.68 -5.37 -4.27
CA LYS A 169 -12.24 -4.74 -5.47
C LYS A 169 -11.67 -3.33 -5.69
N ILE A 170 -11.63 -2.49 -4.65
CA ILE A 170 -11.03 -1.14 -4.75
C ILE A 170 -9.57 -1.22 -5.20
N ILE A 171 -8.79 -2.13 -4.64
CA ILE A 171 -7.38 -2.30 -4.97
C ILE A 171 -7.22 -2.74 -6.45
N LEU A 172 -8.00 -3.74 -6.88
CA LEU A 172 -7.98 -4.24 -8.26
C LEU A 172 -8.41 -3.15 -9.25
N GLU A 173 -9.50 -2.42 -9.00
CA GLU A 173 -9.96 -1.32 -9.85
C GLU A 173 -8.91 -0.20 -9.94
N SER A 174 -8.29 0.15 -8.81
CA SER A 174 -7.28 1.21 -8.75
C SER A 174 -6.01 0.86 -9.53
N SER A 175 -5.67 -0.42 -9.66
CA SER A 175 -4.49 -0.85 -10.39
C SER A 175 -4.53 -0.52 -11.88
N SER A 176 -5.72 -0.32 -12.47
CA SER A 176 -5.86 0.09 -13.87
C SER A 176 -5.17 1.43 -14.18
N THR A 177 -5.00 2.29 -13.19
CA THR A 177 -4.41 3.63 -13.32
C THR A 177 -3.23 3.89 -12.40
N LYS A 178 -2.94 2.96 -11.48
CA LYS A 178 -1.89 3.10 -10.45
C LYS A 178 -1.00 1.86 -10.38
N GLY A 179 0.24 2.06 -9.96
CA GLY A 179 1.05 0.98 -9.41
C GLY A 179 0.79 0.87 -7.90
N ILE A 180 0.58 -0.36 -7.41
CA ILE A 180 0.25 -0.59 -6.01
C ILE A 180 1.33 -1.49 -5.39
N ILE A 181 1.80 -1.13 -4.19
CA ILE A 181 2.61 -2.01 -3.36
C ILE A 181 1.87 -2.21 -2.06
N LEU A 182 1.53 -3.45 -1.73
CA LEU A 182 0.83 -3.76 -0.50
C LEU A 182 1.60 -4.79 0.33
N SER A 183 1.61 -4.58 1.64
CA SER A 183 2.11 -5.55 2.63
C SER A 183 0.94 -6.04 3.48
N ASP A 184 0.91 -7.33 3.78
CA ASP A 184 0.01 -7.88 4.78
C ASP A 184 0.64 -9.13 5.40
N HIS A 185 0.18 -9.51 6.59
CA HIS A 185 0.61 -10.74 7.26
C HIS A 185 -0.24 -11.95 6.80
N ASP A 186 -1.49 -11.75 6.37
CA ASP A 186 -2.29 -12.78 5.71
C ASP A 186 -1.94 -12.84 4.21
N TYR A 187 -1.00 -13.75 3.91
CA TYR A 187 -0.55 -13.97 2.53
C TYR A 187 -1.68 -14.31 1.56
N ARG A 188 -2.79 -14.93 2.02
CA ARG A 188 -3.94 -15.31 1.18
C ARG A 188 -4.61 -14.08 0.58
N ASN A 189 -4.79 -13.04 1.38
CA ASN A 189 -5.36 -11.78 0.91
C ASN A 189 -4.43 -11.09 -0.09
N VAL A 190 -3.10 -11.13 0.16
CA VAL A 190 -2.09 -10.61 -0.77
C VAL A 190 -2.12 -11.36 -2.09
N LEU A 191 -2.08 -12.70 -2.06
CA LEU A 191 -2.08 -13.55 -3.25
C LEU A 191 -3.37 -13.44 -4.09
N ALA A 192 -4.49 -13.06 -3.45
CA ALA A 192 -5.76 -12.87 -4.14
C ALA A 192 -5.79 -11.64 -5.05
N VAL A 193 -4.94 -10.64 -4.82
CA VAL A 193 -4.93 -9.39 -5.59
C VAL A 193 -3.61 -9.11 -6.30
N ALA A 194 -2.48 -9.60 -5.79
CA ALA A 194 -1.16 -9.29 -6.33
C ALA A 194 -0.84 -10.06 -7.61
N ASN A 195 -0.30 -9.36 -8.61
CA ASN A 195 0.23 -9.95 -9.84
C ASN A 195 1.76 -10.09 -9.82
N LYS A 196 2.44 -9.48 -8.84
CA LYS A 196 3.87 -9.64 -8.55
C LYS A 196 4.07 -9.87 -7.08
N ILE A 197 4.91 -10.83 -6.71
CA ILE A 197 5.18 -11.16 -5.31
C ILE A 197 6.67 -10.96 -5.02
N TYR A 198 6.93 -10.32 -3.89
CA TYR A 198 8.25 -10.23 -3.29
C TYR A 198 8.22 -10.74 -1.86
N VAL A 199 9.23 -11.47 -1.45
CA VAL A 199 9.42 -11.91 -0.06
C VAL A 199 10.58 -11.17 0.57
N LEU A 200 10.32 -10.49 1.69
CA LEU A 200 11.32 -9.84 2.52
C LEU A 200 11.67 -10.74 3.70
N LYS A 201 12.90 -11.26 3.70
CA LYS A 201 13.42 -12.15 4.74
C LYS A 201 14.86 -11.80 5.04
N ASP A 202 15.20 -11.74 6.34
CA ASP A 202 16.57 -11.51 6.84
C ASP A 202 17.25 -10.27 6.20
N GLY A 203 16.44 -9.22 5.97
CA GLY A 203 16.88 -7.96 5.38
C GLY A 203 17.01 -7.98 3.85
N HIS A 204 16.84 -9.11 3.20
CA HIS A 204 16.90 -9.24 1.75
C HIS A 204 15.53 -9.39 1.12
N ILE A 205 15.37 -8.90 -0.11
CA ILE A 205 14.14 -9.06 -0.89
C ILE A 205 14.38 -10.02 -2.06
N LYS A 206 13.43 -10.90 -2.29
CA LYS A 206 13.45 -11.81 -3.43
C LYS A 206 12.13 -11.71 -4.18
N LYS A 207 12.18 -11.49 -5.48
CA LYS A 207 11.04 -11.64 -6.36
C LYS A 207 10.70 -13.13 -6.50
N ILE A 208 9.43 -13.47 -6.39
CA ILE A 208 8.92 -14.83 -6.54
C ILE A 208 8.42 -14.97 -7.97
N GLU A 209 9.05 -15.84 -8.73
CA GLU A 209 8.66 -16.11 -10.13
C GLU A 209 7.66 -17.30 -10.21
N ASP A 210 7.80 -18.28 -9.31
CA ASP A 210 6.92 -19.44 -9.21
C ASP A 210 6.28 -19.49 -7.82
N LYS A 211 4.95 -19.58 -7.74
CA LYS A 211 4.20 -19.72 -6.48
C LYS A 211 4.70 -20.87 -5.61
N ARG A 212 5.24 -21.95 -6.19
CA ARG A 212 5.85 -23.08 -5.48
C ARG A 212 7.03 -22.65 -4.59
N GLU A 213 7.71 -21.56 -4.93
CA GLU A 213 8.75 -21.02 -4.07
C GLU A 213 8.21 -20.58 -2.71
N LEU A 214 6.94 -20.15 -2.62
CA LEU A 214 6.30 -19.73 -1.38
C LEU A 214 6.17 -20.86 -0.36
N VAL A 215 6.16 -22.13 -0.80
CA VAL A 215 6.24 -23.32 0.07
C VAL A 215 7.54 -23.29 0.88
N ARG A 216 8.67 -23.01 0.23
CA ARG A 216 9.99 -22.92 0.89
C ARG A 216 10.09 -21.80 1.91
N TYR A 217 9.27 -20.76 1.75
CA TYR A 217 9.15 -19.64 2.70
C TYR A 217 8.11 -19.88 3.79
N GLY A 218 7.36 -21.00 3.73
CA GLY A 218 6.33 -21.37 4.69
C GLY A 218 5.04 -20.56 4.58
N TYR A 219 4.74 -19.99 3.40
CA TYR A 219 3.50 -19.26 3.13
C TYR A 219 2.39 -20.16 2.58
N ILE A 220 2.73 -21.19 1.83
CA ILE A 220 1.77 -22.14 1.24
C ILE A 220 2.10 -23.53 1.76
N PRO A 221 1.08 -24.36 2.13
CA PRO A 221 1.30 -25.75 2.47
C PRO A 221 1.94 -26.51 1.30
N ASP A 222 2.76 -27.49 1.61
CA ASP A 222 3.29 -28.43 0.63
C ASP A 222 2.17 -29.42 0.25
N GLU A 223 1.58 -29.27 -0.93
CA GLU A 223 0.52 -30.17 -1.42
C GLU A 223 1.04 -31.58 -1.80
N THR A 224 2.35 -31.84 -1.62
CA THR A 224 2.97 -33.13 -1.92
C THR A 224 3.07 -34.07 -0.71
N ARG A 225 2.38 -33.73 0.41
CA ARG A 225 2.28 -34.61 1.60
C ARG A 225 0.88 -35.08 1.84
#